data_ef6e2c590dfa3caf7435072ae69fab7a
#
_entry.id   ef6e2c590dfa3caf7435072ae69fab7a
#
_cell.length_a   1.000
_cell.length_b   1.000
_cell.length_c   1.000
_cell.angle_alpha   90.00
_cell.angle_beta   90.00
_cell.angle_gamma   90.00
#
_symmetry.space_group_name_H-M   'P 1'
#
loop_
_entity.id
_entity.type
_entity.pdbx_description
1 polymer ?
#
loop_
_entity_poly.entity_id
_entity_poly.type
_entity_poly.pdbx_seq_one_letter_code
_entity_poly.pdbx_strand_id
1 'polypeptide(L)'
;MTADEALERLLKSFRQYYDVKREDVLPPFSAEAEFHSCEEGYFLVKKAIISEAESNEYVFFYAAESLSAGDVKRLDGIAWEEGMRRINPHKDHKNSDISVFFLAENISADALKEVKKLKRYKSYNHSFHGYTHYKTVAFDTTTGALAYNRLGSEKKKLFGIMIKELNNNQEGRK
;
A
#
# COMPACT_ATOMS: atom_id res chain seq x y z
N MET A 1 5.19 -20.56 1.94
CA MET A 1 4.57 -19.60 2.89
C MET A 1 3.19 -19.29 2.34
N THR A 2 2.14 -19.33 3.17
CA THR A 2 0.80 -18.97 2.71
C THR A 2 0.65 -17.46 2.53
N ALA A 3 -0.38 -17.03 1.82
CA ALA A 3 -0.68 -15.62 1.66
C ALA A 3 -1.03 -14.95 3.00
N ASP A 4 -1.74 -15.65 3.89
CA ASP A 4 -2.06 -15.15 5.22
C ASP A 4 -0.83 -15.03 6.13
N GLU A 5 0.12 -15.97 6.07
CA GLU A 5 1.39 -15.85 6.80
C GLU A 5 2.19 -14.62 6.33
N ALA A 6 2.23 -14.36 5.03
CA ALA A 6 2.87 -13.19 4.48
C ALA A 6 2.16 -11.89 4.94
N LEU A 7 0.83 -11.90 4.95
CA LEU A 7 0.01 -10.80 5.44
C LEU A 7 0.33 -10.49 6.90
N GLU A 8 0.31 -11.48 7.81
CA GLU A 8 0.60 -11.25 9.23
C GLU A 8 2.00 -10.65 9.46
N ARG A 9 3.00 -11.09 8.69
CA ARG A 9 4.35 -10.52 8.75
C ARG A 9 4.39 -9.05 8.32
N LEU A 10 3.68 -8.70 7.26
CA LEU A 10 3.55 -7.30 6.84
C LEU A 10 2.82 -6.47 7.89
N LEU A 11 1.67 -6.94 8.38
CA LEU A 11 0.88 -6.23 9.39
C LEU A 11 1.67 -5.97 10.67
N LYS A 12 2.54 -6.91 11.08
CA LYS A 12 3.45 -6.70 12.22
C LYS A 12 4.37 -5.49 12.02
N SER A 13 4.85 -5.27 10.79
CA SER A 13 5.68 -4.11 10.45
C SER A 13 4.87 -2.81 10.41
N PHE A 14 3.61 -2.89 9.99
CA PHE A 14 2.73 -1.73 9.93
C PHE A 14 2.23 -1.27 11.31
N ARG A 15 1.98 -2.18 12.24
CA ARG A 15 1.48 -1.85 13.60
C ARG A 15 2.34 -0.85 14.38
N GLN A 16 3.58 -0.62 13.99
CA GLN A 16 4.46 0.34 14.65
C GLN A 16 4.06 1.80 14.37
N TYR A 17 3.45 2.07 13.19
CA TYR A 17 3.17 3.42 12.72
C TYR A 17 1.76 3.61 12.17
N TYR A 18 1.00 2.53 11.98
CA TYR A 18 -0.32 2.52 11.36
C TYR A 18 -1.36 1.93 12.30
N ASP A 19 -2.56 2.44 12.24
CA ASP A 19 -3.75 1.80 12.78
C ASP A 19 -4.15 0.65 11.86
N VAL A 20 -3.96 -0.60 12.33
CA VAL A 20 -4.19 -1.82 11.54
C VAL A 20 -5.49 -2.48 11.94
N LYS A 21 -6.33 -2.79 10.94
CA LYS A 21 -7.62 -3.50 11.11
C LYS A 21 -7.62 -4.81 10.35
N ARG A 22 -8.19 -5.86 10.95
CA ARG A 22 -8.49 -7.17 10.34
C ARG A 22 -9.99 -7.48 10.34
N GLU A 23 -10.75 -6.80 11.15
CA GLU A 23 -12.20 -6.89 11.25
C GLU A 23 -12.83 -5.60 10.73
N ASP A 24 -14.06 -5.69 10.25
CA ASP A 24 -14.81 -4.56 9.69
C ASP A 24 -14.06 -3.81 8.57
N VAL A 25 -13.30 -4.59 7.76
CA VAL A 25 -12.57 -4.07 6.61
C VAL A 25 -13.44 -4.10 5.34
N LEU A 26 -13.12 -3.28 4.36
CA LEU A 26 -13.82 -3.25 3.08
C LEU A 26 -13.66 -4.58 2.33
N PRO A 27 -14.73 -5.34 2.07
CA PRO A 27 -14.63 -6.51 1.22
C PRO A 27 -14.19 -6.15 -0.23
N PRO A 28 -13.34 -6.94 -0.86
CA PRO A 28 -12.82 -8.24 -0.45
C PRO A 28 -11.43 -8.21 0.18
N PHE A 29 -11.00 -7.09 0.73
CA PHE A 29 -9.69 -6.99 1.37
C PHE A 29 -9.63 -7.78 2.68
N SER A 30 -8.44 -8.28 3.00
CA SER A 30 -8.17 -9.11 4.18
C SER A 30 -7.74 -8.32 5.39
N ALA A 31 -7.24 -7.10 5.17
CA ALA A 31 -6.83 -6.14 6.19
C ALA A 31 -6.77 -4.73 5.61
N GLU A 32 -6.79 -3.74 6.49
CA GLU A 32 -6.54 -2.35 6.17
C GLU A 32 -5.55 -1.75 7.18
N ALA A 33 -4.85 -0.70 6.76
CA ALA A 33 -4.05 0.12 7.67
C ALA A 33 -4.16 1.60 7.30
N GLU A 34 -4.20 2.46 8.30
CA GLU A 34 -4.27 3.90 8.13
C GLU A 34 -3.14 4.59 8.88
N PHE A 35 -2.53 5.57 8.22
CA PHE A 35 -1.53 6.44 8.82
C PHE A 35 -1.96 7.88 8.67
N HIS A 36 -1.84 8.64 9.75
CA HIS A 36 -2.14 10.07 9.79
C HIS A 36 -0.99 10.79 10.48
N SER A 37 -0.42 11.78 9.84
CA SER A 37 0.56 12.66 10.46
C SER A 37 0.21 14.12 10.20
N CYS A 38 0.47 14.96 11.21
CA CYS A 38 0.42 16.40 11.12
C CYS A 38 1.82 16.94 11.43
N GLU A 39 2.44 17.61 10.46
CA GLU A 39 3.74 18.25 10.64
C GLU A 39 3.51 19.74 10.98
N GLU A 40 3.86 20.14 12.20
CA GLU A 40 3.88 21.54 12.59
C GLU A 40 5.16 22.21 12.10
N GLY A 41 5.02 23.15 11.18
CA GLY A 41 6.14 23.99 10.71
C GLY A 41 6.42 25.16 11.66
N TYR A 42 7.54 25.12 12.38
CA TYR A 42 8.01 26.26 13.18
C TYR A 42 8.97 27.12 12.37
N PHE A 43 8.65 28.39 12.16
CA PHE A 43 9.63 29.36 11.68
C PHE A 43 10.42 29.97 12.85
N LEU A 44 11.71 30.28 12.63
CA LEU A 44 12.69 30.76 13.62
C LEU A 44 12.34 32.06 14.38
N VAL A 45 11.15 32.60 14.21
CA VAL A 45 10.68 33.77 14.95
C VAL A 45 9.56 33.30 15.88
N LYS A 46 9.86 33.32 17.17
CA LYS A 46 8.96 32.96 18.27
C LYS A 46 7.51 33.35 17.98
N LYS A 47 6.60 32.37 17.93
CA LYS A 47 5.14 32.50 18.06
C LYS A 47 4.25 32.37 16.82
N ALA A 48 4.63 31.79 15.70
CA ALA A 48 3.62 31.46 14.70
C ALA A 48 3.81 30.01 14.20
N ILE A 49 2.84 29.16 14.44
CA ILE A 49 2.59 27.97 13.63
C ILE A 49 2.23 28.51 12.25
N ILE A 50 3.12 28.34 11.26
CA ILE A 50 2.92 28.92 9.92
C ILE A 50 2.26 27.95 8.98
N SER A 51 2.38 26.65 9.20
CA SER A 51 1.64 25.63 8.46
C SER A 51 1.56 24.34 9.27
N GLU A 52 0.39 23.76 9.31
CA GLU A 52 0.15 22.37 9.65
C GLU A 52 0.07 21.62 8.32
N ALA A 53 0.94 20.64 8.08
CA ALA A 53 0.92 19.87 6.85
C ALA A 53 0.48 18.44 7.16
N GLU A 54 -0.72 18.09 6.73
CA GLU A 54 -1.29 16.75 6.92
C GLU A 54 -0.86 15.80 5.81
N SER A 55 -0.34 14.66 6.22
CA SER A 55 -0.01 13.55 5.32
C SER A 55 -0.71 12.28 5.79
N ASN A 56 -1.40 11.61 4.88
CA ASN A 56 -2.18 10.40 5.17
C ASN A 56 -1.77 9.26 4.25
N GLU A 57 -1.93 8.02 4.70
CA GLU A 57 -1.84 6.83 3.84
C GLU A 57 -2.95 5.84 4.20
N TYR A 58 -3.70 5.40 3.19
CA TYR A 58 -4.73 4.36 3.28
C TYR A 58 -4.23 3.11 2.58
N VAL A 59 -4.11 2.03 3.33
CA VAL A 59 -3.49 0.79 2.84
C VAL A 59 -4.51 -0.34 2.84
N PHE A 60 -4.64 -1.01 1.71
CA PHE A 60 -5.52 -2.17 1.51
C PHE A 60 -4.68 -3.41 1.24
N PHE A 61 -4.94 -4.49 1.98
CA PHE A 61 -4.26 -5.76 1.83
C PHE A 61 -5.23 -6.82 1.31
N TYR A 62 -4.86 -7.46 0.22
CA TYR A 62 -5.57 -8.60 -0.33
C TYR A 62 -4.70 -9.85 -0.22
N ALA A 63 -5.19 -10.89 0.45
CA ALA A 63 -4.51 -12.17 0.59
C ALA A 63 -5.42 -13.27 0.02
N ALA A 64 -4.88 -14.11 -0.87
CA ALA A 64 -5.63 -15.18 -1.54
C ALA A 64 -4.71 -16.31 -2.01
N GLU A 65 -5.30 -17.45 -2.37
CA GLU A 65 -4.55 -18.55 -3.00
C GLU A 65 -4.07 -18.17 -4.40
N SER A 66 -4.84 -17.40 -5.15
CA SER A 66 -4.48 -16.99 -6.52
C SER A 66 -4.87 -15.56 -6.84
N LEU A 67 -4.14 -14.95 -7.78
CA LEU A 67 -4.40 -13.62 -8.29
C LEU A 67 -4.32 -13.58 -9.81
N SER A 68 -5.42 -13.25 -10.46
CA SER A 68 -5.50 -13.02 -11.91
C SER A 68 -5.40 -11.53 -12.28
N ALA A 69 -5.15 -11.23 -13.55
CA ALA A 69 -5.19 -9.85 -14.06
C ALA A 69 -6.58 -9.20 -13.91
N GLY A 70 -7.65 -10.02 -14.00
CA GLY A 70 -9.02 -9.54 -13.76
C GLY A 70 -9.24 -9.13 -12.32
N ASP A 71 -8.70 -9.92 -11.35
CA ASP A 71 -8.75 -9.56 -9.93
C ASP A 71 -8.00 -8.27 -9.64
N VAL A 72 -6.79 -8.10 -10.19
CA VAL A 72 -6.01 -6.87 -10.04
C VAL A 72 -6.82 -5.64 -10.47
N LYS A 73 -7.47 -5.68 -11.64
CA LYS A 73 -8.30 -4.58 -12.15
C LYS A 73 -9.49 -4.28 -11.27
N ARG A 74 -10.18 -5.33 -10.80
CA ARG A 74 -11.35 -5.20 -9.93
C ARG A 74 -10.94 -4.59 -8.58
N LEU A 75 -9.91 -5.12 -7.95
CA LEU A 75 -9.41 -4.69 -6.64
C LEU A 75 -8.83 -3.27 -6.70
N ASP A 76 -8.13 -2.93 -7.78
CA ASP A 76 -7.63 -1.59 -8.06
C ASP A 76 -8.75 -0.55 -8.06
N GLY A 77 -9.87 -0.84 -8.73
CA GLY A 77 -11.04 0.04 -8.75
C GLY A 77 -11.63 0.26 -7.34
N ILE A 78 -11.87 -0.84 -6.61
CA ILE A 78 -12.44 -0.77 -5.25
C ILE A 78 -11.54 0.02 -4.30
N ALA A 79 -10.24 -0.26 -4.29
CA ALA A 79 -9.29 0.43 -3.41
C ALA A 79 -9.19 1.93 -3.73
N TRP A 80 -9.18 2.27 -5.02
CA TRP A 80 -9.13 3.67 -5.43
C TRP A 80 -10.39 4.43 -5.02
N GLU A 81 -11.58 3.89 -5.30
CA GLU A 81 -12.85 4.53 -4.94
C GLU A 81 -12.97 4.75 -3.43
N GLU A 82 -12.65 3.72 -2.65
CA GLU A 82 -12.72 3.83 -1.19
C GLU A 82 -11.66 4.77 -0.62
N GLY A 83 -10.42 4.68 -1.08
CA GLY A 83 -9.37 5.60 -0.66
C GLY A 83 -9.73 7.05 -0.96
N MET A 84 -10.25 7.32 -2.17
CA MET A 84 -10.71 8.65 -2.57
C MET A 84 -11.88 9.16 -1.71
N ARG A 85 -12.77 8.27 -1.26
CA ARG A 85 -13.89 8.63 -0.38
C ARG A 85 -13.41 9.07 1.02
N ARG A 86 -12.29 8.50 1.51
CA ARG A 86 -11.71 8.84 2.83
C ARG A 86 -10.91 10.14 2.81
N ILE A 87 -10.43 10.58 1.66
CA ILE A 87 -9.59 11.77 1.54
C ILE A 87 -10.45 13.03 1.61
N ASN A 88 -10.06 13.96 2.49
CA ASN A 88 -10.69 15.27 2.65
C ASN A 88 -9.68 16.39 2.34
N PRO A 89 -9.60 16.88 1.09
CA PRO A 89 -8.64 17.91 0.71
C PRO A 89 -9.02 19.28 1.31
N HIS A 90 -8.06 19.92 1.96
CA HIS A 90 -8.21 21.28 2.53
C HIS A 90 -6.86 22.03 2.46
N LYS A 91 -6.83 23.29 2.92
CA LYS A 91 -5.65 24.16 2.81
C LYS A 91 -4.37 23.59 3.44
N ASP A 92 -4.49 22.80 4.50
CA ASP A 92 -3.36 22.21 5.25
C ASP A 92 -3.06 20.77 4.81
N HIS A 93 -3.85 20.20 3.88
CA HIS A 93 -3.62 18.88 3.32
C HIS A 93 -2.44 18.90 2.33
N LYS A 94 -1.39 18.12 2.63
CA LYS A 94 -0.19 18.00 1.81
C LYS A 94 -0.30 16.85 0.81
N ASN A 95 -0.57 15.65 1.31
CA ASN A 95 -0.78 14.48 0.47
C ASN A 95 -1.57 13.38 1.18
N SER A 96 -2.23 12.56 0.38
CA SER A 96 -2.76 11.28 0.82
C SER A 96 -2.35 10.21 -0.16
N ASP A 97 -1.74 9.13 0.33
CA ASP A 97 -1.36 7.99 -0.47
C ASP A 97 -2.41 6.88 -0.35
N ILE A 98 -2.70 6.21 -1.46
CA ILE A 98 -3.50 4.99 -1.47
C ILE A 98 -2.57 3.86 -1.89
N SER A 99 -2.41 2.86 -1.02
CA SER A 99 -1.52 1.72 -1.24
C SER A 99 -2.29 0.41 -1.28
N VAL A 100 -1.98 -0.46 -2.24
CA VAL A 100 -2.59 -1.80 -2.33
C VAL A 100 -1.51 -2.86 -2.38
N PHE A 101 -1.62 -3.82 -1.45
CA PHE A 101 -0.76 -4.99 -1.39
C PHE A 101 -1.56 -6.23 -1.80
N PHE A 102 -1.14 -6.86 -2.88
CA PHE A 102 -1.65 -8.13 -3.36
C PHE A 102 -0.70 -9.26 -2.93
N LEU A 103 -1.17 -10.15 -2.08
CA LEU A 103 -0.43 -11.31 -1.60
C LEU A 103 -1.13 -12.56 -2.09
N ALA A 104 -0.46 -13.41 -2.85
CA ALA A 104 -1.06 -14.65 -3.29
C ALA A 104 -0.03 -15.77 -3.41
N GLU A 105 -0.49 -17.01 -3.27
CA GLU A 105 0.36 -18.20 -3.41
C GLU A 105 0.68 -18.50 -4.87
N ASN A 106 -0.19 -18.03 -5.78
CA ASN A 106 -0.01 -18.14 -7.21
C ASN A 106 -0.48 -16.87 -7.92
N ILE A 107 0.46 -16.10 -8.46
CA ILE A 107 0.16 -14.88 -9.21
C ILE A 107 0.45 -15.11 -10.69
N SER A 108 -0.57 -14.96 -11.53
CA SER A 108 -0.39 -15.10 -12.97
C SER A 108 0.60 -14.06 -13.54
N ALA A 109 1.35 -14.43 -14.56
CA ALA A 109 2.29 -13.52 -15.21
C ALA A 109 1.62 -12.23 -15.72
N ASP A 110 0.37 -12.33 -16.16
CA ASP A 110 -0.40 -11.17 -16.62
C ASP A 110 -0.88 -10.30 -15.46
N ALA A 111 -1.17 -10.87 -14.29
CA ALA A 111 -1.44 -10.10 -13.08
C ALA A 111 -0.21 -9.29 -12.65
N LEU A 112 0.98 -9.89 -12.65
CA LEU A 112 2.24 -9.17 -12.36
C LEU A 112 2.49 -8.02 -13.35
N LYS A 113 2.18 -8.22 -14.64
CA LYS A 113 2.28 -7.16 -15.64
C LYS A 113 1.26 -6.05 -15.42
N GLU A 114 0.03 -6.43 -15.05
CA GLU A 114 -1.04 -5.46 -14.77
C GLU A 114 -0.69 -4.56 -13.58
N VAL A 115 -0.22 -5.13 -12.46
CA VAL A 115 0.23 -4.36 -11.29
C VAL A 115 1.28 -3.31 -11.65
N LYS A 116 2.24 -3.65 -12.50
CA LYS A 116 3.29 -2.70 -12.95
C LYS A 116 2.75 -1.53 -13.76
N LYS A 117 1.61 -1.69 -14.45
CA LYS A 117 0.98 -0.66 -15.29
C LYS A 117 0.06 0.27 -14.51
N LEU A 118 -0.40 -0.14 -13.32
CA LEU A 118 -1.32 0.66 -12.53
C LEU A 118 -0.74 2.05 -12.25
N LYS A 119 -1.52 3.06 -12.61
CA LYS A 119 -1.12 4.46 -12.44
C LYS A 119 -2.35 5.30 -12.17
N ARG A 120 -2.43 5.84 -10.97
CA ARG A 120 -3.47 6.78 -10.57
C ARG A 120 -2.85 7.97 -9.85
N TYR A 121 -3.43 9.12 -10.05
CA TYR A 121 -3.00 10.37 -9.45
C TYR A 121 -4.17 11.34 -9.41
N LYS A 122 -4.25 12.12 -8.36
CA LYS A 122 -5.21 13.21 -8.24
C LYS A 122 -4.53 14.41 -7.57
N SER A 123 -4.66 15.60 -8.14
CA SER A 123 -4.34 16.86 -7.47
C SER A 123 -5.61 17.59 -7.09
N TYR A 124 -5.54 18.36 -6.03
CA TYR A 124 -6.67 19.12 -5.49
C TYR A 124 -6.37 20.60 -5.58
N ASN A 125 -7.31 21.37 -6.15
CA ASN A 125 -7.18 22.81 -6.30
C ASN A 125 -5.82 23.22 -6.87
N HIS A 126 -5.42 22.66 -8.04
CA HIS A 126 -4.10 22.87 -8.67
C HIS A 126 -2.91 22.59 -7.73
N SER A 127 -3.05 21.58 -6.87
CA SER A 127 -2.12 21.17 -5.81
C SER A 127 -2.02 22.13 -4.61
N PHE A 128 -2.80 23.21 -4.53
CA PHE A 128 -2.89 24.04 -3.32
C PHE A 128 -3.48 23.31 -2.12
N HIS A 129 -4.32 22.29 -2.37
CA HIS A 129 -4.90 21.40 -1.36
C HIS A 129 -4.28 20.00 -1.44
N GLY A 130 -3.03 19.89 -1.89
CA GLY A 130 -2.28 18.66 -1.95
C GLY A 130 -2.62 17.74 -3.14
N TYR A 131 -2.24 16.49 -2.98
CA TYR A 131 -2.38 15.47 -4.03
C TYR A 131 -2.53 14.08 -3.45
N THR A 132 -2.95 13.13 -4.30
CA THR A 132 -3.01 11.70 -4.01
C THR A 132 -2.11 10.93 -4.96
N HIS A 133 -1.24 10.10 -4.40
CA HIS A 133 -0.47 9.09 -5.11
C HIS A 133 -1.07 7.70 -4.93
N TYR A 134 -0.80 6.82 -5.89
CA TYR A 134 -1.26 5.44 -5.88
C TYR A 134 -0.09 4.48 -5.98
N LYS A 135 0.03 3.58 -5.00
CA LYS A 135 1.13 2.64 -4.84
C LYS A 135 0.58 1.22 -4.86
N THR A 136 1.15 0.35 -5.66
CA THR A 136 0.72 -1.05 -5.73
C THR A 136 1.92 -1.98 -5.68
N VAL A 137 1.76 -3.08 -4.95
CA VAL A 137 2.76 -4.14 -4.84
C VAL A 137 2.04 -5.49 -4.88
N ALA A 138 2.55 -6.42 -5.67
CA ALA A 138 2.13 -7.82 -5.67
C ALA A 138 3.31 -8.71 -5.29
N PHE A 139 3.07 -9.65 -4.40
CA PHE A 139 4.05 -10.61 -3.91
C PHE A 139 3.51 -12.03 -4.01
N ASP A 140 4.16 -12.84 -4.84
CA ASP A 140 3.91 -14.27 -4.92
C ASP A 140 4.64 -14.99 -3.79
N THR A 141 3.88 -15.56 -2.86
CA THR A 141 4.41 -16.12 -1.61
C THR A 141 5.04 -17.51 -1.78
N THR A 142 4.89 -18.11 -2.96
CA THR A 142 5.50 -19.39 -3.32
C THR A 142 6.81 -19.20 -4.05
N THR A 143 6.83 -18.33 -5.05
CA THR A 143 8.01 -18.10 -5.90
C THR A 143 8.91 -16.97 -5.41
N GLY A 144 8.39 -16.06 -4.57
CA GLY A 144 9.07 -14.85 -4.18
C GLY A 144 9.05 -13.75 -5.25
N ALA A 145 8.29 -13.95 -6.34
CA ALA A 145 8.18 -12.95 -7.39
C ALA A 145 7.50 -11.68 -6.85
N LEU A 146 8.10 -10.53 -7.14
CA LEU A 146 7.65 -9.24 -6.68
C LEU A 146 7.39 -8.32 -7.90
N ALA A 147 6.20 -7.74 -7.95
CA ALA A 147 5.84 -6.71 -8.92
C ALA A 147 5.30 -5.48 -8.21
N TYR A 148 5.58 -4.31 -8.75
CA TYR A 148 5.10 -3.04 -8.20
C TYR A 148 5.00 -1.99 -9.32
N ASN A 149 4.12 -1.02 -9.12
CA ASN A 149 4.10 0.16 -9.97
C ASN A 149 5.27 1.11 -9.59
N ARG A 150 5.46 2.17 -10.37
CA ARG A 150 6.59 3.10 -10.17
C ARG A 150 6.70 3.60 -8.72
N LEU A 151 5.60 4.03 -8.11
CA LEU A 151 5.58 4.57 -6.75
C LEU A 151 5.60 3.47 -5.67
N GLY A 152 5.04 2.30 -5.95
CA GLY A 152 5.10 1.14 -5.07
C GLY A 152 6.51 0.59 -4.87
N SER A 153 7.47 0.97 -5.72
CA SER A 153 8.88 0.54 -5.60
C SER A 153 9.52 0.87 -4.24
N GLU A 154 9.07 1.91 -3.56
CA GLU A 154 9.55 2.29 -2.22
C GLU A 154 9.21 1.22 -1.15
N LYS A 155 8.10 0.51 -1.35
CA LYS A 155 7.60 -0.54 -0.43
C LYS A 155 8.33 -1.89 -0.59
N LYS A 156 9.16 -2.08 -1.62
CA LYS A 156 9.85 -3.35 -1.91
C LYS A 156 10.68 -3.89 -0.74
N LYS A 157 11.25 -3.00 0.07
CA LYS A 157 12.08 -3.37 1.22
C LYS A 157 11.32 -4.18 2.27
N LEU A 158 9.99 -4.02 2.38
CA LEU A 158 9.13 -4.76 3.31
C LEU A 158 9.16 -6.28 3.04
N PHE A 159 9.47 -6.69 1.81
CA PHE A 159 9.49 -8.09 1.37
C PHE A 159 10.86 -8.75 1.45
N GLY A 160 11.92 -7.98 1.75
CA GLY A 160 13.30 -8.47 1.66
C GLY A 160 13.61 -9.69 2.51
N ILE A 161 13.06 -9.78 3.73
CA ILE A 161 13.26 -10.94 4.62
C ILE A 161 12.52 -12.16 4.07
N MET A 162 11.27 -12.00 3.66
CA MET A 162 10.44 -13.09 3.12
C MET A 162 11.06 -13.69 1.85
N ILE A 163 11.59 -12.85 0.96
CA ILE A 163 12.26 -13.29 -0.27
C ILE A 163 13.52 -14.09 0.07
N LYS A 164 14.34 -13.65 1.04
CA LYS A 164 15.54 -14.38 1.47
C LYS A 164 15.20 -15.76 2.03
N GLU A 165 14.16 -15.85 2.86
CA GLU A 165 13.71 -17.13 3.43
C GLU A 165 13.22 -18.10 2.35
N LEU A 166 12.48 -17.62 1.36
CA LEU A 166 12.02 -18.45 0.24
C LEU A 166 13.19 -18.99 -0.59
N ASN A 167 14.19 -18.15 -0.88
CA ASN A 167 15.38 -18.55 -1.62
C ASN A 167 16.20 -19.62 -0.87
N ASN A 168 16.43 -19.44 0.43
CA ASN A 168 17.13 -20.40 1.26
C ASN A 168 16.42 -21.76 1.32
N ASN A 169 15.09 -21.77 1.38
CA ASN A 169 14.30 -23.00 1.39
C ASN A 169 14.32 -23.75 0.05
N GLN A 170 14.56 -23.06 -1.07
CA GLN A 170 14.70 -23.67 -2.39
C GLN A 170 16.10 -24.27 -2.58
N GLU A 171 17.14 -23.64 -2.05
CA GLU A 171 18.53 -24.15 -2.11
C GLU A 171 18.74 -25.37 -1.22
N GLY A 172 18.10 -25.44 -0.04
CA GLY A 172 18.17 -26.58 0.88
C GLY A 172 17.43 -27.84 0.43
N ARG A 173 16.67 -27.78 -0.68
CA ARG A 173 15.96 -28.93 -1.30
C ARG A 173 16.65 -29.52 -2.50
N LYS A 174 17.84 -29.04 -2.89
CA LYS A 174 18.71 -29.59 -3.90
C LYS A 174 19.79 -30.43 -3.25
#